data_26fa1734899fd410d5f6a04b524614d1
#
_entry.id   26fa1734899fd410d5f6a04b524614d1
#
_cell.length_a   1.000
_cell.length_b   1.000
_cell.length_c   1.000
_cell.angle_alpha   90.00
_cell.angle_beta   90.00
_cell.angle_gamma   90.00
#
_symmetry.space_group_name_H-M   'P 1'
#
loop_
_entity.id
_entity.type
_entity.pdbx_description
1 polymer ?
#
loop_
_entity_poly.entity_id
_entity_poly.type
_entity_poly.pdbx_seq_one_letter_code
_entity_poly.pdbx_strand_id
1 'polypeptide(L)'
;MKKYFALIISVIVILTCFTACKPKLKDGVLVTDAAGKGYAAVTQEGGGAARDDAGNLVVLVTDKNGKNVKGDNGEYQTDAIALDHAVVIGNCIECPNYSIAIPSGWSDSMSYSDLILKKDNSEDQIKLMSSSGKKLSAVMQDTSKLIDAVKSKFSDCVYTNKQITVNGGEATLISVYVPNNSSGTATYIGYIFYEHGGTVYTCMITSDSDMGARLDDVIAILDTIEYR
;
A
#
# COMPACT_ATOMS: atom_id res chain seq x y z
N MET A 1 -13.71 0.17 53.96
CA MET A 1 -13.28 1.41 53.30
C MET A 1 -12.03 1.22 52.42
N LYS A 2 -10.97 0.52 52.83
CA LYS A 2 -9.74 0.35 52.02
C LYS A 2 -9.93 -0.38 50.67
N LYS A 3 -10.89 -1.33 50.53
CA LYS A 3 -11.14 -2.07 49.28
C LYS A 3 -11.83 -1.24 48.19
N TYR A 4 -12.63 -0.26 48.56
CA TYR A 4 -13.30 0.62 47.57
C TYR A 4 -12.38 1.73 47.06
N PHE A 5 -11.38 2.12 47.86
CA PHE A 5 -10.39 3.11 47.45
C PHE A 5 -9.47 2.58 46.35
N ALA A 6 -9.08 1.32 46.42
CA ALA A 6 -8.29 0.66 45.35
C ALA A 6 -9.05 0.50 44.05
N LEU A 7 -10.37 0.25 44.13
CA LEU A 7 -11.21 0.11 42.92
C LEU A 7 -11.42 1.45 42.21
N ILE A 8 -11.60 2.54 42.98
CA ILE A 8 -11.77 3.89 42.43
C ILE A 8 -10.48 4.36 41.76
N ILE A 9 -9.31 4.11 42.34
CA ILE A 9 -8.01 4.45 41.76
C ILE A 9 -7.77 3.64 40.47
N SER A 10 -8.15 2.36 40.44
CA SER A 10 -8.03 1.51 39.26
C SER A 10 -8.91 2.01 38.10
N VAL A 11 -10.14 2.45 38.37
CA VAL A 11 -11.04 3.01 37.35
C VAL A 11 -10.56 4.37 36.86
N ILE A 12 -10.00 5.22 37.70
CA ILE A 12 -9.43 6.51 37.28
C ILE A 12 -8.18 6.30 36.43
N VAL A 13 -7.32 5.35 36.75
CA VAL A 13 -6.12 5.03 35.95
C VAL A 13 -6.52 4.47 34.57
N ILE A 14 -7.57 3.65 34.50
CA ILE A 14 -8.08 3.14 33.21
C ILE A 14 -8.71 4.27 32.38
N LEU A 15 -9.45 5.19 32.99
CA LEU A 15 -10.04 6.35 32.31
C LEU A 15 -9.00 7.37 31.84
N THR A 16 -7.86 7.50 32.52
CA THR A 16 -6.76 8.39 32.07
C THR A 16 -5.87 7.77 31.00
N CYS A 17 -5.86 6.44 30.85
CA CYS A 17 -5.15 5.77 29.75
C CYS A 17 -5.88 5.89 28.40
N PHE A 18 -7.15 6.30 28.38
CA PHE A 18 -7.92 6.56 27.16
C PHE A 18 -7.90 8.03 26.70
N THR A 19 -7.16 8.92 27.37
CA THR A 19 -6.73 10.14 26.71
C THR A 19 -5.64 9.76 25.71
N ALA A 20 -6.04 9.06 24.64
CA ALA A 20 -5.21 8.80 23.49
C ALA A 20 -4.49 10.10 23.14
N CYS A 21 -3.17 10.06 23.06
CA CYS A 21 -2.39 11.13 22.46
C CYS A 21 -3.05 11.45 21.12
N LYS A 22 -3.82 12.55 21.06
CA LYS A 22 -4.32 13.04 19.79
C LYS A 22 -3.09 13.24 18.93
N PRO A 23 -3.01 12.63 17.75
CA PRO A 23 -1.85 12.79 16.89
C PRO A 23 -1.64 14.30 16.68
N LYS A 24 -0.41 14.79 16.89
CA LYS A 24 -0.08 16.16 16.59
C LYS A 24 -0.25 16.33 15.09
N LEU A 25 -1.29 17.08 14.70
CA LEU A 25 -1.55 17.43 13.32
C LEU A 25 -0.35 18.24 12.80
N LYS A 26 0.43 17.66 11.92
CA LYS A 26 1.45 18.36 11.13
C LYS A 26 0.75 19.04 9.96
N ASP A 27 1.41 20.04 9.37
CA ASP A 27 0.92 20.73 8.16
C ASP A 27 0.52 19.67 7.11
N GLY A 28 -0.71 19.78 6.61
CA GLY A 28 -1.30 18.77 5.76
C GLY A 28 -0.61 18.66 4.39
N VAL A 29 -0.48 17.46 3.88
CA VAL A 29 -0.04 17.22 2.50
C VAL A 29 -1.20 17.51 1.55
N LEU A 30 -0.96 18.31 0.50
CA LEU A 30 -1.98 18.61 -0.50
C LEU A 30 -2.31 17.36 -1.32
N VAL A 31 -3.58 16.94 -1.29
CA VAL A 31 -4.13 15.88 -2.12
C VAL A 31 -5.32 16.42 -2.92
N THR A 32 -5.64 15.81 -4.04
CA THR A 32 -6.79 16.18 -4.87
C THR A 32 -7.75 15.02 -4.98
N ASP A 33 -9.06 15.29 -5.01
CA ASP A 33 -10.06 14.28 -5.38
C ASP A 33 -10.17 14.13 -6.91
N ALA A 34 -10.98 13.18 -7.38
CA ALA A 34 -11.21 12.95 -8.82
C ALA A 34 -11.81 14.16 -9.55
N ALA A 35 -12.48 15.06 -8.83
CA ALA A 35 -13.00 16.32 -9.37
C ALA A 35 -11.93 17.42 -9.45
N GLY A 36 -10.69 17.15 -8.98
CA GLY A 36 -9.58 18.11 -8.95
C GLY A 36 -9.66 19.09 -7.79
N LYS A 37 -10.55 18.87 -6.80
CA LYS A 37 -10.62 19.71 -5.61
C LYS A 37 -9.49 19.34 -4.66
N GLY A 38 -8.69 20.34 -4.27
CA GLY A 38 -7.56 20.18 -3.36
C GLY A 38 -8.00 20.11 -1.90
N TYR A 39 -7.31 19.26 -1.13
CA TYR A 39 -7.46 19.08 0.32
C TYR A 39 -6.10 18.99 0.98
N ALA A 40 -6.00 19.40 2.22
CA ALA A 40 -4.79 19.22 3.04
C ALA A 40 -4.98 17.98 3.92
N ALA A 41 -4.42 16.84 3.52
CA ALA A 41 -4.50 15.58 4.27
C ALA A 41 -3.68 15.69 5.57
N VAL A 42 -4.24 15.17 6.65
CA VAL A 42 -3.58 15.10 7.95
C VAL A 42 -2.67 13.88 7.98
N THR A 43 -1.43 14.04 8.46
CA THR A 43 -0.49 12.94 8.63
C THR A 43 -0.36 12.52 10.09
N GLN A 44 -0.11 11.23 10.31
CA GLN A 44 0.19 10.67 11.62
C GLN A 44 1.71 10.75 11.94
N GLU A 45 2.06 10.56 13.20
CA GLU A 45 3.44 10.31 13.60
C GLU A 45 3.87 8.96 12.98
N GLY A 46 4.88 8.99 12.08
CA GLY A 46 5.28 7.82 11.28
C GLY A 46 5.08 8.03 9.77
N GLY A 47 4.37 9.08 9.35
CA GLY A 47 4.33 9.56 7.96
C GLY A 47 3.14 9.08 7.12
N GLY A 48 2.27 8.22 7.65
CA GLY A 48 1.04 7.81 6.99
C GLY A 48 -0.09 8.83 7.17
N ALA A 49 -1.17 8.69 6.41
CA ALA A 49 -2.36 9.53 6.53
C ALA A 49 -3.17 9.24 7.79
N ALA A 50 -3.72 10.27 8.41
CA ALA A 50 -4.74 10.10 9.44
C ALA A 50 -6.07 9.67 8.79
N ARG A 51 -6.77 8.74 9.46
CA ARG A 51 -8.07 8.23 8.99
C ARG A 51 -9.09 8.21 10.10
N ASP A 52 -10.35 8.30 9.71
CA ASP A 52 -11.48 8.11 10.61
C ASP A 52 -11.81 6.61 10.81
N ASP A 53 -12.75 6.30 11.69
CA ASP A 53 -13.19 4.93 11.98
C ASP A 53 -13.84 4.22 10.76
N ALA A 54 -14.26 4.96 9.75
CA ALA A 54 -14.80 4.43 8.50
C ALA A 54 -13.72 4.23 7.42
N GLY A 55 -12.44 4.55 7.73
CA GLY A 55 -11.32 4.44 6.82
C GLY A 55 -11.16 5.61 5.84
N ASN A 56 -11.96 6.67 5.97
CA ASN A 56 -11.83 7.86 5.15
C ASN A 56 -10.59 8.67 5.55
N LEU A 57 -10.02 9.36 4.56
CA LEU A 57 -8.88 10.25 4.78
C LEU A 57 -9.30 11.49 5.58
N VAL A 58 -8.65 11.75 6.69
CA VAL A 58 -8.86 12.98 7.47
C VAL A 58 -8.15 14.15 6.80
N VAL A 59 -8.88 15.22 6.53
CA VAL A 59 -8.38 16.43 5.86
C VAL A 59 -8.65 17.67 6.70
N LEU A 60 -7.82 18.70 6.54
CA LEU A 60 -8.04 19.98 7.18
C LEU A 60 -9.13 20.75 6.43
N VAL A 61 -10.05 21.36 7.18
CA VAL A 61 -11.04 22.30 6.62
C VAL A 61 -10.33 23.59 6.28
N THR A 62 -10.53 24.08 5.04
CA THR A 62 -9.98 25.35 4.58
C THR A 62 -11.09 26.38 4.32
N ASP A 63 -10.81 27.64 4.57
CA ASP A 63 -11.70 28.74 4.19
C ASP A 63 -11.66 29.00 2.66
N LYS A 64 -12.44 29.96 2.20
CA LYS A 64 -12.50 30.38 0.78
C LYS A 64 -11.17 30.86 0.18
N ASN A 65 -10.17 31.13 1.02
CA ASN A 65 -8.85 31.58 0.63
C ASN A 65 -7.81 30.44 0.73
N GLY A 66 -8.24 29.22 1.06
CA GLY A 66 -7.38 28.05 1.24
C GLY A 66 -6.62 28.01 2.58
N LYS A 67 -6.99 28.87 3.55
CA LYS A 67 -6.37 28.89 4.87
C LYS A 67 -7.08 27.91 5.82
N ASN A 68 -6.30 27.10 6.56
CA ASN A 68 -6.84 26.17 7.53
C ASN A 68 -7.67 26.85 8.61
N VAL A 69 -8.88 26.35 8.85
CA VAL A 69 -9.84 26.87 9.83
C VAL A 69 -9.56 26.28 11.20
N LYS A 70 -9.61 27.11 12.25
CA LYS A 70 -9.54 26.65 13.64
C LYS A 70 -10.90 26.75 14.31
N GLY A 71 -11.21 25.78 15.15
CA GLY A 71 -12.37 25.82 16.04
C GLY A 71 -12.15 26.76 17.24
N ASP A 72 -13.19 26.94 18.04
CA ASP A 72 -13.17 27.78 19.24
C ASP A 72 -12.15 27.31 20.30
N ASN A 73 -11.78 26.03 20.26
CA ASN A 73 -10.76 25.43 21.12
C ASN A 73 -9.30 25.66 20.61
N GLY A 74 -9.13 26.39 19.50
CA GLY A 74 -7.84 26.67 18.86
C GLY A 74 -7.24 25.51 18.06
N GLU A 75 -7.90 24.33 18.03
CA GLU A 75 -7.51 23.19 17.21
C GLU A 75 -7.99 23.37 15.75
N TYR A 76 -7.29 22.78 14.78
CA TYR A 76 -7.74 22.77 13.39
C TYR A 76 -9.03 21.96 13.25
N GLN A 77 -9.97 22.48 12.48
CA GLN A 77 -11.15 21.73 12.07
C GLN A 77 -10.76 20.70 11.02
N THR A 78 -11.32 19.50 11.14
CA THR A 78 -11.08 18.40 10.22
C THR A 78 -12.39 17.93 9.61
N ASP A 79 -12.30 17.39 8.40
CA ASP A 79 -13.36 16.70 7.68
C ASP A 79 -12.82 15.34 7.20
N ALA A 80 -13.66 14.51 6.62
CA ALA A 80 -13.27 13.21 6.11
C ALA A 80 -13.69 13.06 4.65
N ILE A 81 -12.78 12.56 3.80
CA ILE A 81 -13.03 12.30 2.39
C ILE A 81 -12.73 10.83 2.05
N ALA A 82 -13.61 10.20 1.27
CA ALA A 82 -13.32 8.91 0.66
C ALA A 82 -12.34 9.10 -0.50
N LEU A 83 -11.31 8.25 -0.56
CA LEU A 83 -10.43 8.19 -1.73
C LEU A 83 -11.09 7.34 -2.83
N ASP A 84 -11.00 7.79 -4.07
CA ASP A 84 -11.42 7.09 -5.27
C ASP A 84 -10.25 6.72 -6.20
N HIS A 85 -9.05 7.24 -5.88
CA HIS A 85 -7.79 6.93 -6.56
C HIS A 85 -6.64 6.91 -5.55
N ALA A 86 -5.47 6.45 -5.99
CA ALA A 86 -4.29 6.43 -5.14
C ALA A 86 -3.64 7.82 -5.03
N VAL A 87 -3.18 8.19 -3.83
CA VAL A 87 -2.46 9.43 -3.56
C VAL A 87 -1.22 9.14 -2.71
N VAL A 88 -0.16 9.94 -2.86
CA VAL A 88 1.05 9.82 -2.03
C VAL A 88 0.97 10.78 -0.87
N ILE A 89 1.10 10.26 0.35
CA ILE A 89 1.11 11.04 1.59
C ILE A 89 2.32 10.62 2.41
N GLY A 90 3.30 11.51 2.52
CA GLY A 90 4.56 11.19 3.19
C GLY A 90 5.34 10.10 2.45
N ASN A 91 5.60 9.00 3.12
CA ASN A 91 6.26 7.82 2.57
C ASN A 91 5.30 6.66 2.30
N CYS A 92 4.00 6.94 2.20
CA CYS A 92 2.97 5.93 1.94
C CYS A 92 2.17 6.29 0.68
N ILE A 93 1.74 5.28 -0.05
CA ILE A 93 0.70 5.40 -1.06
C ILE A 93 -0.60 4.97 -0.42
N GLU A 94 -1.55 5.89 -0.41
CA GLU A 94 -2.90 5.72 0.13
C GLU A 94 -3.86 5.39 -1.01
N CYS A 95 -4.42 4.20 -1.01
CA CYS A 95 -5.42 3.73 -1.96
C CYS A 95 -6.81 3.67 -1.32
N PRO A 96 -7.91 3.54 -2.08
CA PRO A 96 -9.25 3.42 -1.51
C PRO A 96 -9.40 2.30 -0.49
N ASN A 97 -8.78 1.14 -0.72
CA ASN A 97 -8.99 -0.07 0.08
C ASN A 97 -7.75 -0.53 0.87
N TYR A 98 -6.61 0.16 0.72
CA TYR A 98 -5.37 -0.19 1.41
C TYR A 98 -4.38 0.97 1.37
N SER A 99 -3.34 0.89 2.19
CA SER A 99 -2.12 1.69 2.05
C SER A 99 -0.90 0.79 1.92
N ILE A 100 0.18 1.33 1.34
CA ILE A 100 1.46 0.65 1.22
C ILE A 100 2.60 1.65 1.42
N ALA A 101 3.62 1.26 2.18
CA ALA A 101 4.79 2.11 2.38
C ALA A 101 5.66 2.15 1.12
N ILE A 102 6.25 3.33 0.86
CA ILE A 102 7.32 3.51 -0.13
C ILE A 102 8.64 3.30 0.62
N PRO A 103 9.36 2.19 0.40
CA PRO A 103 10.58 1.93 1.13
C PRO A 103 11.72 2.83 0.66
N SER A 104 12.74 2.99 1.51
CA SER A 104 13.95 3.73 1.14
C SER A 104 14.60 3.11 -0.10
N GLY A 105 15.00 3.95 -1.06
CA GLY A 105 15.60 3.52 -2.33
C GLY A 105 14.57 3.05 -3.36
N TRP A 106 13.28 3.36 -3.13
CA TRP A 106 12.20 3.18 -4.08
C TRP A 106 11.45 4.50 -4.28
N SER A 107 10.92 4.70 -5.47
CA SER A 107 10.08 5.83 -5.83
C SER A 107 8.76 5.36 -6.44
N ASP A 108 7.71 6.15 -6.25
CA ASP A 108 6.42 5.90 -6.90
C ASP A 108 6.42 6.41 -8.33
N SER A 109 5.73 5.67 -9.19
CA SER A 109 5.42 6.09 -10.56
C SER A 109 3.96 5.75 -10.81
N MET A 110 3.05 6.60 -10.32
CA MET A 110 1.62 6.36 -10.45
C MET A 110 1.11 6.78 -11.82
N SER A 111 0.36 5.89 -12.47
CA SER A 111 -0.60 6.26 -13.50
C SER A 111 -2.00 6.02 -12.95
N TYR A 112 -3.01 6.70 -13.49
CA TYR A 112 -4.39 6.76 -12.97
C TYR A 112 -5.02 5.44 -12.48
N SER A 113 -4.54 4.28 -12.92
CA SER A 113 -5.07 2.97 -12.56
C SER A 113 -4.06 2.03 -11.89
N ASP A 114 -2.77 2.37 -11.92
CA ASP A 114 -1.71 1.42 -11.58
C ASP A 114 -0.76 2.02 -10.55
N LEU A 115 -0.62 1.33 -9.43
CA LEU A 115 0.40 1.62 -8.45
C LEU A 115 1.69 0.93 -8.90
N ILE A 116 2.71 1.72 -9.19
CA ILE A 116 4.03 1.26 -9.61
C ILE A 116 5.07 1.81 -8.63
N LEU A 117 5.90 0.93 -8.09
CA LEU A 117 7.11 1.29 -7.36
C LEU A 117 8.32 0.88 -8.19
N LYS A 118 9.25 1.79 -8.36
CA LYS A 118 10.54 1.57 -9.04
C LYS A 118 11.68 1.68 -8.04
N LYS A 119 12.62 0.75 -8.10
CA LYS A 119 13.84 0.83 -7.31
C LYS A 119 14.79 1.85 -7.94
N ASP A 120 15.33 2.75 -7.12
CA ASP A 120 16.23 3.78 -7.57
C ASP A 120 17.51 3.16 -8.19
N ASN A 121 17.96 3.73 -9.30
CA ASN A 121 19.13 3.27 -10.04
C ASN A 121 19.10 1.78 -10.46
N SER A 122 17.89 1.24 -10.71
CA SER A 122 17.66 -0.14 -11.13
C SER A 122 16.48 -0.20 -12.09
N GLU A 123 16.40 -1.28 -12.87
CA GLU A 123 15.22 -1.61 -13.68
C GLU A 123 14.18 -2.43 -12.89
N ASP A 124 14.41 -2.63 -11.60
CA ASP A 124 13.46 -3.34 -10.74
C ASP A 124 12.20 -2.51 -10.57
N GLN A 125 11.08 -3.12 -10.86
CA GLN A 125 9.78 -2.49 -10.75
C GLN A 125 8.77 -3.49 -10.20
N ILE A 126 7.90 -3.01 -9.31
CA ILE A 126 6.71 -3.72 -8.88
C ILE A 126 5.47 -2.91 -9.23
N LYS A 127 4.45 -3.62 -9.72
CA LYS A 127 3.14 -3.07 -10.05
C LYS A 127 2.08 -3.81 -9.25
N LEU A 128 1.36 -3.12 -8.40
CA LEU A 128 0.28 -3.69 -7.61
C LEU A 128 -1.08 -3.41 -8.26
N MET A 129 -1.83 -4.47 -8.47
CA MET A 129 -3.17 -4.47 -9.04
C MET A 129 -4.14 -5.15 -8.08
N SER A 130 -5.38 -4.69 -8.05
CA SER A 130 -6.46 -5.33 -7.30
C SER A 130 -7.64 -5.66 -8.20
N SER A 131 -8.34 -6.76 -7.91
CA SER A 131 -9.50 -7.23 -8.67
C SER A 131 -10.57 -7.72 -7.71
N SER A 132 -11.57 -6.89 -7.45
CA SER A 132 -12.72 -7.26 -6.63
C SER A 132 -13.70 -8.13 -7.44
N GLY A 133 -14.33 -9.11 -6.78
CA GLY A 133 -15.33 -10.00 -7.38
C GLY A 133 -14.77 -11.04 -8.36
N LYS A 134 -13.46 -11.13 -8.55
CA LYS A 134 -12.82 -12.19 -9.33
C LYS A 134 -12.33 -13.31 -8.42
N LYS A 135 -12.32 -14.55 -8.96
CA LYS A 135 -11.71 -15.69 -8.27
C LYS A 135 -10.20 -15.68 -8.50
N LEU A 136 -9.43 -15.96 -7.47
CA LEU A 136 -7.98 -16.08 -7.53
C LEU A 136 -7.52 -17.03 -8.66
N SER A 137 -8.16 -18.21 -8.79
CA SER A 137 -7.86 -19.20 -9.83
C SER A 137 -8.04 -18.66 -11.25
N ALA A 138 -9.02 -17.80 -11.50
CA ALA A 138 -9.24 -17.21 -12.82
C ALA A 138 -8.15 -16.18 -13.17
N VAL A 139 -7.75 -15.34 -12.21
CA VAL A 139 -6.67 -14.37 -12.39
C VAL A 139 -5.35 -15.09 -12.65
N MET A 140 -5.05 -16.14 -11.89
CA MET A 140 -3.84 -16.95 -12.05
C MET A 140 -3.81 -17.66 -13.41
N GLN A 141 -4.94 -18.17 -13.90
CA GLN A 141 -5.03 -18.87 -15.19
C GLN A 141 -4.66 -17.94 -16.37
N ASP A 142 -5.12 -16.71 -16.36
CA ASP A 142 -4.80 -15.76 -17.42
C ASP A 142 -3.31 -15.39 -17.40
N THR A 143 -2.71 -15.23 -16.23
CA THR A 143 -1.27 -14.99 -16.10
C THR A 143 -0.44 -16.19 -16.52
N SER A 144 -0.87 -17.41 -16.19
CA SER A 144 -0.16 -18.64 -16.61
C SER A 144 -0.02 -18.75 -18.13
N LYS A 145 -1.02 -18.33 -18.90
CA LYS A 145 -0.94 -18.28 -20.36
C LYS A 145 0.17 -17.36 -20.87
N LEU A 146 0.37 -16.20 -20.21
CA LEU A 146 1.46 -15.29 -20.56
C LEU A 146 2.83 -15.92 -20.27
N ILE A 147 2.98 -16.55 -19.10
CA ILE A 147 4.21 -17.25 -18.72
C ILE A 147 4.51 -18.41 -19.70
N ASP A 148 3.50 -19.19 -20.07
CA ASP A 148 3.67 -20.28 -21.02
C ASP A 148 4.08 -19.81 -22.42
N ALA A 149 3.59 -18.63 -22.84
CA ALA A 149 4.04 -18.01 -24.10
C ALA A 149 5.53 -17.61 -24.03
N VAL A 150 6.02 -17.10 -22.88
CA VAL A 150 7.45 -16.81 -22.68
C VAL A 150 8.26 -18.10 -22.70
N LYS A 151 7.84 -19.13 -21.97
CA LYS A 151 8.52 -20.45 -21.92
C LYS A 151 8.62 -21.10 -23.31
N SER A 152 7.58 -20.95 -24.13
CA SER A 152 7.61 -21.49 -25.51
C SER A 152 8.58 -20.77 -26.42
N LYS A 153 8.89 -19.51 -26.14
CA LYS A 153 9.80 -18.65 -26.94
C LYS A 153 11.27 -18.78 -26.51
N PHE A 154 11.52 -19.05 -25.22
CA PHE A 154 12.86 -19.08 -24.63
C PHE A 154 13.08 -20.42 -23.91
N SER A 155 13.86 -21.32 -24.53
CA SER A 155 14.09 -22.69 -24.03
C SER A 155 14.99 -22.76 -22.78
N ASP A 156 15.80 -21.73 -22.55
CA ASP A 156 16.74 -21.62 -21.43
C ASP A 156 16.19 -20.82 -20.25
N CYS A 157 14.89 -20.52 -20.27
CA CYS A 157 14.25 -19.82 -19.16
C CYS A 157 14.11 -20.68 -17.91
N VAL A 158 14.24 -20.05 -16.73
CA VAL A 158 13.99 -20.66 -15.42
C VAL A 158 12.57 -20.31 -14.98
N TYR A 159 11.73 -21.31 -14.84
CA TYR A 159 10.35 -21.18 -14.37
C TYR A 159 10.24 -21.53 -12.88
N THR A 160 9.47 -20.72 -12.15
CA THR A 160 9.15 -20.98 -10.74
C THR A 160 7.64 -20.88 -10.52
N ASN A 161 7.10 -21.86 -9.78
CA ASN A 161 5.74 -21.80 -9.24
C ASN A 161 5.80 -22.37 -7.82
N LYS A 162 5.58 -21.53 -6.81
CA LYS A 162 5.67 -21.93 -5.41
C LYS A 162 4.72 -21.17 -4.52
N GLN A 163 4.33 -21.78 -3.40
CA GLN A 163 3.65 -21.10 -2.32
C GLN A 163 4.65 -20.27 -1.51
N ILE A 164 4.22 -19.09 -1.14
CA ILE A 164 4.96 -18.14 -0.28
C ILE A 164 3.99 -17.54 0.73
N THR A 165 4.49 -16.75 1.65
CA THR A 165 3.68 -15.97 2.60
C THR A 165 3.84 -14.49 2.30
N VAL A 166 2.72 -13.76 2.28
CA VAL A 166 2.67 -12.29 2.16
C VAL A 166 1.68 -11.78 3.20
N ASN A 167 2.09 -10.81 3.99
CA ASN A 167 1.28 -10.19 5.04
C ASN A 167 0.62 -11.23 5.99
N GLY A 168 1.38 -12.29 6.31
CA GLY A 168 0.93 -13.41 7.15
C GLY A 168 -0.06 -14.37 6.49
N GLY A 169 -0.46 -14.15 5.22
CA GLY A 169 -1.38 -14.99 4.47
C GLY A 169 -0.70 -15.83 3.38
N GLU A 170 -1.41 -16.84 2.87
CA GLU A 170 -0.95 -17.65 1.76
C GLU A 170 -0.95 -16.85 0.46
N ALA A 171 0.14 -16.96 -0.30
CA ALA A 171 0.30 -16.36 -1.62
C ALA A 171 0.99 -17.33 -2.58
N THR A 172 0.74 -17.17 -3.87
CA THR A 172 1.38 -17.95 -4.92
C THR A 172 2.30 -17.08 -5.76
N LEU A 173 3.57 -17.46 -5.87
CA LEU A 173 4.53 -16.87 -6.79
C LEU A 173 4.58 -17.70 -8.07
N ILE A 174 4.36 -17.06 -9.22
CA ILE A 174 4.63 -17.60 -10.55
C ILE A 174 5.63 -16.68 -11.23
N SER A 175 6.78 -17.19 -11.66
CA SER A 175 7.78 -16.35 -12.34
C SER A 175 8.52 -17.09 -13.44
N VAL A 176 9.10 -16.31 -14.35
CA VAL A 176 10.02 -16.75 -15.36
C VAL A 176 11.22 -15.79 -15.41
N TYR A 177 12.40 -16.35 -15.40
CA TYR A 177 13.65 -15.66 -15.65
C TYR A 177 14.25 -16.11 -16.96
N VAL A 178 14.52 -15.17 -17.84
CA VAL A 178 15.19 -15.40 -19.14
C VAL A 178 16.58 -14.78 -19.04
N PRO A 179 17.64 -15.57 -18.92
CA PRO A 179 18.99 -15.05 -18.71
C PRO A 179 19.53 -14.26 -19.90
N ASN A 180 19.04 -14.56 -21.10
CA ASN A 180 19.46 -13.86 -22.32
C ASN A 180 18.28 -13.76 -23.30
N ASN A 181 17.61 -12.60 -23.32
CA ASN A 181 16.52 -12.36 -24.24
C ASN A 181 17.00 -12.00 -25.67
N SER A 182 16.08 -11.71 -26.59
CA SER A 182 16.42 -11.35 -27.97
C SER A 182 17.27 -10.07 -28.12
N SER A 183 17.37 -9.26 -27.07
CA SER A 183 18.21 -8.04 -27.02
C SER A 183 19.56 -8.28 -26.33
N GLY A 184 19.87 -9.52 -25.91
CA GLY A 184 21.09 -9.86 -25.20
C GLY A 184 21.10 -9.45 -23.72
N THR A 185 19.93 -9.13 -23.16
CA THR A 185 19.77 -8.75 -21.74
C THR A 185 18.93 -9.79 -21.01
N ALA A 186 19.15 -9.91 -19.68
CA ALA A 186 18.31 -10.72 -18.86
C ALA A 186 16.92 -10.09 -18.67
N THR A 187 15.93 -10.91 -18.40
CA THR A 187 14.58 -10.43 -18.07
C THR A 187 13.96 -11.34 -17.02
N TYR A 188 13.49 -10.76 -15.93
CA TYR A 188 12.66 -11.42 -14.94
C TYR A 188 11.23 -10.87 -14.99
N ILE A 189 10.26 -11.78 -15.02
CA ILE A 189 8.84 -11.47 -14.89
C ILE A 189 8.28 -12.38 -13.82
N GLY A 190 7.75 -11.80 -12.74
CA GLY A 190 7.12 -12.52 -11.65
C GLY A 190 5.75 -11.97 -11.32
N TYR A 191 4.91 -12.84 -10.78
CA TYR A 191 3.59 -12.48 -10.28
C TYR A 191 3.40 -13.12 -8.91
N ILE A 192 3.04 -12.32 -7.92
CA ILE A 192 2.58 -12.78 -6.61
C ILE A 192 1.09 -12.57 -6.53
N PHE A 193 0.35 -13.65 -6.26
CA PHE A 193 -1.11 -13.64 -6.14
C PHE A 193 -1.52 -13.99 -4.73
N TYR A 194 -2.43 -13.23 -4.17
CA TYR A 194 -3.06 -13.52 -2.88
C TYR A 194 -4.46 -12.91 -2.80
N GLU A 195 -5.23 -13.34 -1.83
CA GLU A 195 -6.60 -12.85 -1.61
C GLU A 195 -6.72 -12.28 -0.20
N HIS A 196 -7.34 -11.12 -0.09
CA HIS A 196 -7.69 -10.50 1.18
C HIS A 196 -9.05 -9.81 1.08
N GLY A 197 -9.97 -10.09 2.04
CA GLY A 197 -11.28 -9.45 2.09
C GLY A 197 -12.14 -9.64 0.82
N GLY A 198 -12.00 -10.77 0.10
CA GLY A 198 -12.73 -11.04 -1.16
C GLY A 198 -12.18 -10.27 -2.38
N THR A 199 -11.03 -9.63 -2.24
CA THR A 199 -10.31 -8.96 -3.32
C THR A 199 -9.03 -9.73 -3.64
N VAL A 200 -8.80 -10.01 -4.93
CA VAL A 200 -7.56 -10.62 -5.42
C VAL A 200 -6.56 -9.52 -5.69
N TYR A 201 -5.40 -9.64 -5.06
CA TYR A 201 -4.25 -8.78 -5.28
C TYR A 201 -3.23 -9.49 -6.15
N THR A 202 -2.66 -8.76 -7.08
CA THR A 202 -1.61 -9.24 -7.99
C THR A 202 -0.46 -8.26 -7.97
N CYS A 203 0.70 -8.69 -7.50
CA CYS A 203 1.94 -7.93 -7.60
C CYS A 203 2.74 -8.46 -8.80
N MET A 204 2.84 -7.69 -9.87
CA MET A 204 3.73 -7.97 -10.99
C MET A 204 5.12 -7.41 -10.69
N ILE A 205 6.13 -8.21 -10.93
CA ILE A 205 7.54 -7.88 -10.72
C ILE A 205 8.24 -7.93 -12.07
N THR A 206 8.98 -6.89 -12.41
CA THR A 206 9.87 -6.89 -13.59
C THR A 206 11.27 -6.43 -13.22
N SER A 207 12.28 -7.03 -13.85
CA SER A 207 13.69 -6.70 -13.63
C SER A 207 14.51 -7.13 -14.84
N ASP A 208 15.69 -6.52 -15.01
CA ASP A 208 16.73 -6.93 -15.97
C ASP A 208 17.73 -7.95 -15.38
N SER A 209 17.45 -8.47 -14.19
CA SER A 209 18.28 -9.44 -13.48
C SER A 209 17.42 -10.48 -12.77
N ASP A 210 18.03 -11.58 -12.33
CA ASP A 210 17.33 -12.59 -11.53
C ASP A 210 16.90 -12.01 -10.17
N MET A 211 15.58 -11.95 -9.96
CA MET A 211 14.98 -11.48 -8.71
C MET A 211 14.89 -12.56 -7.63
N GLY A 212 15.28 -13.82 -7.93
CA GLY A 212 15.14 -14.90 -6.96
C GLY A 212 15.84 -14.63 -5.63
N ALA A 213 17.01 -14.00 -5.66
CA ALA A 213 17.77 -13.61 -4.46
C ALA A 213 17.21 -12.32 -3.75
N ARG A 214 16.32 -11.56 -4.42
CA ARG A 214 15.77 -10.30 -3.90
C ARG A 214 14.25 -10.34 -3.72
N LEU A 215 13.66 -11.51 -3.84
CA LEU A 215 12.23 -11.71 -3.66
C LEU A 215 11.79 -11.28 -2.26
N ASP A 216 12.62 -11.50 -1.25
CA ASP A 216 12.34 -11.11 0.13
C ASP A 216 12.20 -9.58 0.28
N ASP A 217 12.93 -8.78 -0.51
CA ASP A 217 12.75 -7.33 -0.54
C ASP A 217 11.34 -6.96 -1.02
N VAL A 218 10.83 -7.65 -2.06
CA VAL A 218 9.48 -7.42 -2.58
C VAL A 218 8.41 -7.87 -1.58
N ILE A 219 8.61 -9.03 -0.94
CA ILE A 219 7.70 -9.52 0.10
C ILE A 219 7.65 -8.52 1.26
N ALA A 220 8.80 -8.01 1.71
CA ALA A 220 8.87 -7.00 2.77
C ALA A 220 8.10 -5.71 2.41
N ILE A 221 8.06 -5.31 1.14
CA ILE A 221 7.24 -4.19 0.68
C ILE A 221 5.75 -4.54 0.77
N LEU A 222 5.35 -5.73 0.30
CA LEU A 222 3.97 -6.19 0.36
C LEU A 222 3.47 -6.38 1.79
N ASP A 223 4.36 -6.76 2.72
CA ASP A 223 4.05 -6.92 4.14
C ASP A 223 3.76 -5.58 4.85
N THR A 224 4.05 -4.44 4.21
CA THR A 224 3.64 -3.11 4.70
C THR A 224 2.20 -2.73 4.32
N ILE A 225 1.49 -3.58 3.58
CA ILE A 225 0.12 -3.28 3.15
C ILE A 225 -0.81 -3.34 4.37
N GLU A 226 -1.51 -2.24 4.62
CA GLU A 226 -2.60 -2.15 5.59
C GLU A 226 -3.93 -2.11 4.83
N TYR A 227 -4.74 -3.16 4.98
CA TYR A 227 -6.06 -3.28 4.34
C TYR A 227 -7.15 -2.55 5.14
N ARG A 228 -8.25 -2.21 4.45
CA ARG A 228 -9.41 -1.48 5.00
C ARG A 228 -10.71 -2.14 4.60
#